data_c528b1c83f2a3382e56fcce223ed537d
#
_entry.id   c528b1c83f2a3382e56fcce223ed537d
#
_cell.length_a   1.000
_cell.length_b   1.000
_cell.length_c   1.000
_cell.angle_alpha   90.00
_cell.angle_beta   90.00
_cell.angle_gamma   90.00
#
_symmetry.space_group_name_H-M   'P 1'
#
loop_
_entity.id
_entity.type
_entity.pdbx_description
1 polymer ?
#
loop_
_entity_poly.entity_id
_entity_poly.type
_entity_poly.pdbx_seq_one_letter_code
_entity_poly.pdbx_strand_id
1 'polypeptide(L)'
;RLCDLNFSYSYNKCIFVSFNIGMLYNFKDIENKWQKFWAENNTFKVENNSSLPKFYVLDMFPYPSGAGLHVGHPLGYIASDIYSRYKRLKGFNVLHPQGYDSFGLPAEQYAIQTGRHPLQTTNENISRYREQLDRLGFSFDWSREIRTSNKNYYKWTQLMFIKLFNSWYDIDSNKSKDIKELISIFESNGNSNINASQSDTIKIFSSNDWDAFNYNEKEQILLNYRLAYLSEIDVNWCPKLGTVLANDEIIDGLSERGGHEVLRKKMTQWSIRISAYSERLLNGLNDIDWPEPLKEMQRNWIGKSEGAMVSFDVENFDKQIEVFTTRVDTIHGVSFMTLAPEHPYVKHITKDENLDSVKNYIKISSKKTERERMSDVKSISGVFTGAYAIHPLNNEKLEIWISDYVLAGYGTGAVMAVPCGDQRDYNFAKFFNLPVKNIF
;
A
#
# COMPACT_ATOMS: atom_id res chain seq x y z
N ARG A 1 -53.87 2.28 16.22
CA ARG A 1 -54.36 3.43 17.03
C ARG A 1 -53.17 3.98 17.78
N LEU A 2 -52.69 5.11 17.31
CA LEU A 2 -51.70 5.99 17.91
C LEU A 2 -52.32 6.67 19.14
N CYS A 3 -51.63 6.70 20.24
CA CYS A 3 -51.91 7.61 21.34
C CYS A 3 -50.85 8.65 21.37
N ASP A 4 -51.29 9.92 21.13
CA ASP A 4 -50.52 11.12 21.32
C ASP A 4 -50.16 11.32 22.80
N LEU A 5 -48.90 11.54 23.08
CA LEU A 5 -48.45 12.05 24.38
C LEU A 5 -47.80 13.41 24.17
N ASN A 6 -48.58 14.46 24.46
CA ASN A 6 -48.11 15.82 24.61
C ASN A 6 -47.23 15.90 25.87
N PHE A 7 -45.96 16.22 25.71
CA PHE A 7 -45.07 16.62 26.82
C PHE A 7 -45.10 18.13 26.97
N SER A 8 -45.82 18.62 27.97
CA SER A 8 -45.66 19.97 28.49
C SER A 8 -44.43 20.06 29.39
N TYR A 9 -43.45 20.88 29.03
CA TYR A 9 -42.33 21.23 29.88
C TYR A 9 -42.78 22.06 31.09
N SER A 10 -42.85 21.44 32.26
CA SER A 10 -42.87 22.18 33.51
C SER A 10 -41.48 22.12 34.17
N TYR A 11 -40.88 23.30 34.37
CA TYR A 11 -39.66 23.48 35.12
C TYR A 11 -39.95 23.12 36.60
N ASN A 12 -39.75 21.86 36.99
CA ASN A 12 -39.67 21.52 38.40
C ASN A 12 -38.21 21.53 38.84
N LYS A 13 -37.93 22.41 39.85
CA LYS A 13 -36.70 22.41 40.61
C LYS A 13 -36.36 20.98 41.07
N CYS A 14 -35.32 20.39 40.51
CA CYS A 14 -34.72 19.22 41.10
C CYS A 14 -34.12 19.64 42.43
N ILE A 15 -34.78 19.28 43.53
CA ILE A 15 -34.17 19.29 44.86
C ILE A 15 -33.18 18.16 44.87
N PHE A 16 -31.89 18.49 44.75
CA PHE A 16 -30.83 17.57 45.07
C PHE A 16 -30.87 17.30 46.56
N VAL A 17 -31.50 16.22 46.96
CA VAL A 17 -31.35 15.68 48.29
C VAL A 17 -29.91 15.14 48.39
N SER A 18 -29.07 15.86 49.09
CA SER A 18 -27.72 15.44 49.45
C SER A 18 -27.87 14.24 50.41
N PHE A 19 -27.91 13.04 49.89
CA PHE A 19 -27.64 11.85 50.71
C PHE A 19 -26.16 11.85 51.06
N ASN A 20 -25.84 12.20 52.28
CA ASN A 20 -24.56 11.91 52.91
C ASN A 20 -24.46 10.37 53.06
N ILE A 21 -24.18 9.66 51.94
CA ILE A 21 -23.76 8.28 52.00
C ILE A 21 -22.28 8.29 52.35
N GLY A 22 -21.97 7.86 53.53
CA GLY A 22 -20.61 7.70 54.02
C GLY A 22 -19.78 6.87 53.04
N MET A 23 -18.59 7.38 52.72
CA MET A 23 -17.64 6.96 51.68
C MET A 23 -18.18 7.09 50.23
N LEU A 24 -18.18 8.31 49.76
CA LEU A 24 -18.18 8.52 48.30
C LEU A 24 -17.01 7.73 47.70
N TYR A 25 -17.30 6.83 46.77
CA TYR A 25 -16.28 6.11 46.00
C TYR A 25 -15.41 7.14 45.23
N ASN A 26 -14.22 7.43 45.81
CA ASN A 26 -13.27 8.37 45.21
C ASN A 26 -12.42 7.64 44.15
N PHE A 27 -12.89 7.57 42.94
CA PHE A 27 -12.20 6.89 41.86
C PHE A 27 -10.82 7.50 41.58
N LYS A 28 -10.64 8.82 41.73
CA LYS A 28 -9.36 9.48 41.50
C LYS A 28 -8.26 9.02 42.46
N ASP A 29 -8.58 8.89 43.73
CA ASP A 29 -7.61 8.41 44.73
C ASP A 29 -7.26 6.94 44.50
N ILE A 30 -8.25 6.14 44.12
CA ILE A 30 -8.07 4.72 43.79
C ILE A 30 -7.20 4.56 42.52
N GLU A 31 -7.51 5.28 41.45
CA GLU A 31 -6.74 5.26 40.22
C GLU A 31 -5.29 5.69 40.44
N ASN A 32 -5.08 6.82 41.09
CA ASN A 32 -3.76 7.32 41.40
C ASN A 32 -2.93 6.35 42.27
N LYS A 33 -3.57 5.73 43.26
CA LYS A 33 -2.92 4.70 44.09
C LYS A 33 -2.44 3.52 43.29
N TRP A 34 -3.29 2.98 42.42
CA TRP A 34 -2.98 1.77 41.65
C TRP A 34 -2.03 2.04 40.49
N GLN A 35 -2.17 3.14 39.78
CA GLN A 35 -1.22 3.54 38.75
C GLN A 35 0.19 3.70 39.32
N LYS A 36 0.31 4.37 40.46
CA LYS A 36 1.58 4.49 41.18
C LYS A 36 2.13 3.12 41.59
N PHE A 37 1.29 2.27 42.16
CA PHE A 37 1.70 0.91 42.58
C PHE A 37 2.20 0.08 41.39
N TRP A 38 1.50 0.10 40.25
CA TRP A 38 1.90 -0.63 39.08
C TRP A 38 3.24 -0.14 38.51
N ALA A 39 3.46 1.16 38.48
CA ALA A 39 4.71 1.75 38.01
C ALA A 39 5.89 1.38 38.92
N GLU A 40 5.75 1.54 40.24
CA GLU A 40 6.80 1.25 41.23
C GLU A 40 7.16 -0.23 41.28
N ASN A 41 6.20 -1.12 41.11
CA ASN A 41 6.42 -2.57 41.20
C ASN A 41 6.63 -3.25 39.82
N ASN A 42 6.66 -2.50 38.72
CA ASN A 42 6.75 -3.06 37.36
C ASN A 42 5.75 -4.20 37.15
N THR A 43 4.49 -4.02 37.58
CA THR A 43 3.48 -5.06 37.72
C THR A 43 3.19 -5.80 36.38
N PHE A 44 3.36 -5.13 35.29
CA PHE A 44 3.04 -5.66 33.94
C PHE A 44 4.27 -6.14 33.16
N LYS A 45 5.45 -6.12 33.78
CA LYS A 45 6.69 -6.58 33.18
C LYS A 45 6.63 -8.08 32.90
N VAL A 46 6.98 -8.47 31.67
CA VAL A 46 7.08 -9.88 31.27
C VAL A 46 8.45 -10.43 31.61
N GLU A 47 8.50 -11.68 32.06
CA GLU A 47 9.75 -12.39 32.31
C GLU A 47 10.10 -13.33 31.14
N ASN A 48 11.37 -13.24 30.65
CA ASN A 48 11.79 -14.01 29.49
C ASN A 48 11.80 -15.55 29.75
N ASN A 49 12.18 -15.94 30.96
CA ASN A 49 12.38 -17.33 31.35
C ASN A 49 11.29 -17.85 32.31
N SER A 50 10.07 -17.34 32.17
CA SER A 50 8.93 -17.78 32.94
C SER A 50 8.51 -19.21 32.58
N SER A 51 8.13 -20.00 33.59
CA SER A 51 7.48 -21.31 33.40
C SER A 51 6.00 -21.20 33.02
N LEU A 52 5.39 -20.02 33.13
CA LEU A 52 4.02 -19.78 32.77
C LEU A 52 3.84 -19.84 31.23
N PRO A 53 2.67 -20.26 30.74
CA PRO A 53 2.40 -20.27 29.32
C PRO A 53 2.49 -18.84 28.76
N LYS A 54 3.13 -18.67 27.61
CA LYS A 54 3.35 -17.38 26.98
C LYS A 54 2.10 -16.91 26.27
N PHE A 55 1.85 -15.63 26.35
CA PHE A 55 0.81 -14.96 25.57
C PHE A 55 1.30 -13.61 25.06
N TYR A 56 1.06 -13.31 23.80
CA TYR A 56 1.49 -12.05 23.16
C TYR A 56 0.27 -11.27 22.71
N VAL A 57 0.17 -10.02 23.12
CA VAL A 57 -0.85 -9.06 22.68
C VAL A 57 -0.14 -7.92 21.99
N LEU A 58 -0.47 -7.70 20.72
CA LEU A 58 0.15 -6.68 19.89
C LEU A 58 -0.85 -5.58 19.56
N ASP A 59 -0.49 -4.35 19.88
CA ASP A 59 -1.19 -3.15 19.45
C ASP A 59 -0.40 -2.43 18.36
N MET A 60 -1.12 -1.66 17.53
CA MET A 60 -0.50 -0.71 16.63
C MET A 60 -0.08 0.51 17.44
N PHE A 61 1.22 0.72 17.62
CA PHE A 61 1.72 1.87 18.35
C PHE A 61 1.60 3.17 17.53
N PRO A 62 1.39 4.33 18.22
CA PRO A 62 1.04 5.58 17.56
C PRO A 62 2.23 6.27 16.91
N TYR A 63 1.94 7.13 15.91
CA TYR A 63 2.84 8.19 15.49
C TYR A 63 2.80 9.34 16.49
N PRO A 64 3.91 9.77 17.08
CA PRO A 64 3.95 10.93 17.97
C PRO A 64 3.96 12.25 17.16
N SER A 65 2.99 12.42 16.25
CA SER A 65 2.93 13.52 15.29
C SER A 65 2.26 14.79 15.82
N GLY A 66 1.59 14.72 16.97
CA GLY A 66 0.86 15.83 17.57
C GLY A 66 1.16 16.01 19.05
N ALA A 67 0.56 17.05 19.64
CA ALA A 67 0.75 17.40 21.04
C ALA A 67 0.05 16.45 22.04
N GLY A 68 -0.48 15.33 21.60
CA GLY A 68 -1.12 14.32 22.44
C GLY A 68 -1.95 13.32 21.65
N LEU A 69 -2.47 12.32 22.37
CA LEU A 69 -3.35 11.29 21.82
C LEU A 69 -4.70 11.90 21.39
N HIS A 70 -5.25 11.40 20.31
CA HIS A 70 -6.66 11.58 20.00
C HIS A 70 -7.48 10.35 20.42
N VAL A 71 -8.82 10.47 20.47
CA VAL A 71 -9.72 9.41 20.96
C VAL A 71 -9.64 8.09 20.21
N GLY A 72 -9.18 8.11 18.96
CA GLY A 72 -8.97 6.90 18.16
C GLY A 72 -7.86 5.99 18.66
N HIS A 73 -6.82 6.54 19.33
CA HIS A 73 -5.73 5.74 19.87
C HIS A 73 -6.20 4.77 20.96
N PRO A 74 -6.86 5.24 22.06
CA PRO A 74 -7.30 4.34 23.10
C PRO A 74 -8.39 3.37 22.67
N LEU A 75 -9.13 3.62 21.58
CA LEU A 75 -10.20 2.75 21.12
C LEU A 75 -9.70 1.31 20.87
N GLY A 76 -8.57 1.16 20.17
CA GLY A 76 -7.94 -0.15 19.96
C GLY A 76 -7.32 -0.70 21.26
N TYR A 77 -6.62 0.15 22.01
CA TYR A 77 -5.85 -0.25 23.20
C TYR A 77 -6.72 -0.74 24.37
N ILE A 78 -7.96 -0.25 24.47
CA ILE A 78 -8.89 -0.69 25.55
C ILE A 78 -9.21 -2.18 25.38
N ALA A 79 -9.51 -2.65 24.18
CA ALA A 79 -9.85 -4.04 23.95
C ALA A 79 -8.68 -4.99 24.22
N SER A 80 -7.49 -4.66 23.73
CA SER A 80 -6.26 -5.43 23.95
C SER A 80 -5.81 -5.41 25.42
N ASP A 81 -5.97 -4.27 26.12
CA ASP A 81 -5.67 -4.18 27.55
C ASP A 81 -6.60 -5.05 28.41
N ILE A 82 -7.89 -5.02 28.14
CA ILE A 82 -8.86 -5.91 28.84
C ILE A 82 -8.45 -7.38 28.63
N TYR A 83 -8.13 -7.75 27.40
CA TYR A 83 -7.75 -9.12 27.09
C TYR A 83 -6.40 -9.51 27.71
N SER A 84 -5.42 -8.60 27.74
CA SER A 84 -4.14 -8.80 28.41
C SER A 84 -4.31 -9.04 29.91
N ARG A 85 -5.15 -8.25 30.57
CA ARG A 85 -5.46 -8.43 32.01
C ARG A 85 -6.16 -9.77 32.26
N TYR A 86 -7.14 -10.14 31.44
CA TYR A 86 -7.81 -11.43 31.52
C TYR A 86 -6.81 -12.58 31.42
N LYS A 87 -5.88 -12.54 30.46
CA LYS A 87 -4.89 -13.60 30.30
C LYS A 87 -3.91 -13.67 31.48
N ARG A 88 -3.50 -12.54 32.06
CA ARG A 88 -2.70 -12.52 33.28
C ARG A 88 -3.44 -13.17 34.45
N LEU A 89 -4.73 -12.86 34.64
CA LEU A 89 -5.58 -13.51 35.64
C LEU A 89 -5.72 -15.02 35.43
N LYS A 90 -5.61 -15.49 34.20
CA LYS A 90 -5.60 -16.91 33.86
C LYS A 90 -4.23 -17.58 34.00
N GLY A 91 -3.22 -16.88 34.54
CA GLY A 91 -1.89 -17.42 34.81
C GLY A 91 -0.96 -17.44 33.62
N PHE A 92 -1.19 -16.63 32.58
CA PHE A 92 -0.26 -16.49 31.47
C PHE A 92 0.81 -15.45 31.74
N ASN A 93 2.01 -15.67 31.21
CA ASN A 93 3.07 -14.66 31.11
C ASN A 93 2.80 -13.81 29.85
N VAL A 94 2.20 -12.63 30.03
CA VAL A 94 1.67 -11.82 28.92
C VAL A 94 2.65 -10.74 28.52
N LEU A 95 3.16 -10.80 27.31
CA LEU A 95 3.86 -9.68 26.66
C LEU A 95 2.83 -8.76 25.98
N HIS A 96 2.68 -7.56 26.52
CA HIS A 96 1.88 -6.47 25.95
C HIS A 96 2.75 -5.23 25.81
N PRO A 97 3.55 -5.15 24.73
CA PRO A 97 4.49 -4.06 24.51
C PRO A 97 3.78 -2.83 23.95
N GLN A 98 4.42 -1.67 24.07
CA GLN A 98 4.02 -0.43 23.43
C GLN A 98 5.25 0.32 22.92
N GLY A 99 5.03 1.30 22.08
CA GLY A 99 6.11 2.09 21.50
C GLY A 99 5.60 3.25 20.66
N TYR A 100 6.50 3.77 19.81
CA TYR A 100 6.22 4.94 19.00
C TYR A 100 6.86 4.77 17.62
N ASP A 101 6.06 4.94 16.56
CA ASP A 101 6.56 5.08 15.21
C ASP A 101 7.01 6.53 15.02
N SER A 102 8.31 6.75 15.21
CA SER A 102 8.84 8.07 15.53
C SER A 102 9.62 8.73 14.39
N PHE A 103 9.62 8.17 13.19
CA PHE A 103 9.96 8.87 11.95
C PHE A 103 8.67 9.41 11.31
N GLY A 104 8.78 10.46 10.50
CA GLY A 104 7.64 10.88 9.69
C GLY A 104 7.64 12.34 9.28
N LEU A 105 6.95 12.61 8.17
CA LEU A 105 6.76 13.92 7.57
C LEU A 105 6.26 15.01 8.53
N PRO A 106 5.34 14.76 9.50
CA PRO A 106 4.89 15.80 10.41
C PRO A 106 6.01 16.45 11.24
N ALA A 107 6.93 15.64 11.75
CA ALA A 107 8.07 16.15 12.53
C ALA A 107 9.07 16.90 11.66
N GLU A 108 9.27 16.46 10.42
CA GLU A 108 10.15 17.10 9.43
C GLU A 108 9.58 18.45 9.00
N GLN A 109 8.30 18.52 8.68
CA GLN A 109 7.64 19.78 8.29
C GLN A 109 7.62 20.79 9.45
N TYR A 110 7.40 20.33 10.68
CA TYR A 110 7.49 21.19 11.86
C TYR A 110 8.91 21.73 12.06
N ALA A 111 9.93 20.91 11.80
CA ALA A 111 11.32 21.34 11.86
C ALA A 111 11.64 22.43 10.81
N ILE A 112 11.16 22.29 9.58
CA ILE A 112 11.32 23.30 8.52
C ILE A 112 10.65 24.62 8.93
N GLN A 113 9.44 24.57 9.50
CA GLN A 113 8.68 25.76 9.89
C GLN A 113 9.27 26.48 11.10
N THR A 114 9.86 25.76 12.05
CA THR A 114 10.27 26.32 13.37
C THR A 114 11.77 26.38 13.56
N GLY A 115 12.56 25.75 12.70
CA GLY A 115 14.01 25.60 12.88
C GLY A 115 14.41 24.62 14.00
N ARG A 116 13.45 23.90 14.59
CA ARG A 116 13.72 22.91 15.66
C ARG A 116 14.06 21.56 15.06
N HIS A 117 15.09 20.89 15.60
CA HIS A 117 15.47 19.56 15.15
C HIS A 117 14.34 18.55 15.42
N PRO A 118 13.97 17.68 14.44
CA PRO A 118 12.85 16.74 14.55
C PRO A 118 12.91 15.87 15.81
N LEU A 119 14.10 15.41 16.20
CA LEU A 119 14.30 14.58 17.39
C LEU A 119 13.79 15.24 18.70
N GLN A 120 13.96 16.55 18.83
CA GLN A 120 13.53 17.28 20.04
C GLN A 120 12.01 17.27 20.14
N THR A 121 11.32 17.66 19.07
CA THR A 121 9.86 17.66 19.01
C THR A 121 9.29 16.25 19.20
N THR A 122 9.88 15.27 18.54
CA THR A 122 9.45 13.86 18.66
C THR A 122 9.58 13.38 20.11
N ASN A 123 10.68 13.67 20.80
CA ASN A 123 10.85 13.28 22.21
C ASN A 123 9.85 13.98 23.14
N GLU A 124 9.55 15.26 22.94
CA GLU A 124 8.53 15.98 23.69
C GLU A 124 7.14 15.35 23.50
N ASN A 125 6.79 15.06 22.25
CA ASN A 125 5.53 14.39 21.92
C ASN A 125 5.46 12.98 22.55
N ILE A 126 6.50 12.18 22.45
CA ILE A 126 6.58 10.84 23.08
C ILE A 126 6.35 10.96 24.60
N SER A 127 7.00 11.92 25.26
CA SER A 127 6.81 12.13 26.70
C SER A 127 5.36 12.46 27.03
N ARG A 128 4.71 13.28 26.21
CA ARG A 128 3.29 13.62 26.36
C ARG A 128 2.36 12.44 26.13
N TYR A 129 2.61 11.66 25.08
CA TYR A 129 1.84 10.43 24.77
C TYR A 129 1.99 9.42 25.90
N ARG A 130 3.21 9.24 26.42
CA ARG A 130 3.49 8.35 27.54
C ARG A 130 2.70 8.75 28.79
N GLU A 131 2.74 10.02 29.17
CA GLU A 131 1.97 10.55 30.29
C GLU A 131 0.47 10.27 30.16
N GLN A 132 -0.08 10.45 28.97
CA GLN A 132 -1.51 10.21 28.69
C GLN A 132 -1.86 8.71 28.77
N LEU A 133 -1.02 7.83 28.22
CA LEU A 133 -1.23 6.37 28.29
C LEU A 133 -1.12 5.86 29.74
N ASP A 134 -0.18 6.39 30.53
CA ASP A 134 -0.03 6.06 31.95
C ASP A 134 -1.27 6.51 32.75
N ARG A 135 -1.84 7.70 32.45
CA ARG A 135 -3.07 8.19 33.09
C ARG A 135 -4.31 7.36 32.73
N LEU A 136 -4.35 6.75 31.53
CA LEU A 136 -5.40 5.80 31.16
C LEU A 136 -5.24 4.46 31.89
N GLY A 137 -4.06 4.21 32.46
CA GLY A 137 -3.81 3.03 33.30
C GLY A 137 -3.69 1.72 32.53
N PHE A 138 -3.26 1.76 31.27
CA PHE A 138 -3.03 0.55 30.47
C PHE A 138 -1.95 -0.36 31.06
N SER A 139 -2.09 -1.67 30.85
CA SER A 139 -1.18 -2.69 31.34
C SER A 139 -0.05 -3.01 30.36
N PHE A 140 0.55 -1.97 29.79
CA PHE A 140 1.71 -2.14 28.90
C PHE A 140 2.97 -2.50 29.68
N ASP A 141 3.81 -3.33 29.06
CA ASP A 141 5.17 -3.58 29.55
C ASP A 141 6.13 -2.52 28.98
N TRP A 142 6.28 -1.44 29.72
CA TRP A 142 7.16 -0.35 29.32
C TRP A 142 8.66 -0.69 29.34
N SER A 143 9.06 -1.81 29.91
CA SER A 143 10.44 -2.29 29.79
C SER A 143 10.76 -2.73 28.35
N ARG A 144 9.73 -2.91 27.53
CA ARG A 144 9.79 -3.29 26.11
C ARG A 144 9.41 -2.14 25.20
N GLU A 145 9.46 -0.89 25.67
CA GLU A 145 9.18 0.29 24.86
C GLU A 145 10.07 0.34 23.61
N ILE A 146 9.44 0.58 22.47
CA ILE A 146 10.12 0.71 21.18
C ILE A 146 9.99 2.14 20.68
N ARG A 147 11.09 2.70 20.13
CA ARG A 147 11.11 3.94 19.36
C ARG A 147 11.80 3.67 18.05
N THR A 148 11.07 3.71 16.94
CA THR A 148 11.60 3.33 15.61
C THR A 148 12.76 4.22 15.16
N SER A 149 12.81 5.49 15.61
CA SER A 149 13.92 6.42 15.36
C SER A 149 15.16 6.22 16.26
N ASN A 150 15.11 5.28 17.22
CA ASN A 150 16.28 4.99 18.04
C ASN A 150 17.29 4.15 17.23
N LYS A 151 18.59 4.54 17.29
CA LYS A 151 19.66 3.80 16.62
C LYS A 151 19.74 2.32 16.99
N ASN A 152 19.37 1.97 18.22
CA ASN A 152 19.33 0.57 18.67
C ASN A 152 18.20 -0.23 18.02
N TYR A 153 17.17 0.44 17.51
CA TYR A 153 16.08 -0.16 16.75
C TYR A 153 16.39 -0.18 15.25
N TYR A 154 16.61 0.98 14.63
CA TYR A 154 16.74 1.04 13.16
C TYR A 154 18.00 0.37 12.59
N LYS A 155 19.03 0.11 13.41
CA LYS A 155 20.15 -0.73 12.98
C LYS A 155 19.73 -2.11 12.48
N TRP A 156 18.65 -2.65 13.03
CA TRP A 156 18.09 -3.94 12.58
C TRP A 156 17.36 -3.79 11.25
N THR A 157 16.64 -2.70 11.03
CA THR A 157 16.04 -2.37 9.74
C THR A 157 17.12 -2.21 8.66
N GLN A 158 18.23 -1.52 8.99
CA GLN A 158 19.38 -1.41 8.09
C GLN A 158 20.01 -2.77 7.79
N LEU A 159 20.16 -3.64 8.79
CA LEU A 159 20.67 -5.00 8.58
C LEU A 159 19.76 -5.82 7.65
N MET A 160 18.45 -5.72 7.83
CA MET A 160 17.48 -6.39 6.95
C MET A 160 17.58 -5.88 5.52
N PHE A 161 17.70 -4.56 5.34
CA PHE A 161 17.89 -3.97 4.01
C PHE A 161 19.18 -4.49 3.35
N ILE A 162 20.30 -4.54 4.07
CA ILE A 162 21.57 -5.08 3.56
C ILE A 162 21.42 -6.55 3.15
N LYS A 163 20.70 -7.35 3.95
CA LYS A 163 20.42 -8.75 3.60
C LYS A 163 19.56 -8.86 2.35
N LEU A 164 18.51 -8.05 2.21
CA LEU A 164 17.69 -8.02 0.99
C LEU A 164 18.50 -7.60 -0.23
N PHE A 165 19.36 -6.58 -0.10
CA PHE A 165 20.25 -6.14 -1.17
C PHE A 165 21.24 -7.23 -1.61
N ASN A 166 21.72 -8.05 -0.68
CA ASN A 166 22.63 -9.15 -0.96
C ASN A 166 21.90 -10.50 -1.21
N SER A 167 20.62 -10.44 -1.56
CA SER A 167 19.83 -11.62 -1.85
C SER A 167 19.09 -11.51 -3.19
N TRP A 168 18.85 -12.66 -3.79
CA TRP A 168 17.95 -12.88 -4.93
C TRP A 168 16.90 -13.90 -4.58
N TYR A 169 15.82 -14.03 -5.34
CA TYR A 169 14.77 -15.01 -5.09
C TYR A 169 14.79 -16.09 -6.17
N ASP A 170 15.08 -17.31 -5.74
CA ASP A 170 15.03 -18.50 -6.55
C ASP A 170 13.60 -19.09 -6.52
N ILE A 171 12.93 -19.08 -7.67
CA ILE A 171 11.54 -19.52 -7.80
C ILE A 171 11.46 -21.06 -7.64
N ASP A 172 12.42 -21.80 -8.17
CA ASP A 172 12.41 -23.26 -8.11
C ASP A 172 12.47 -23.79 -6.68
N SER A 173 13.31 -23.21 -5.84
CA SER A 173 13.39 -23.57 -4.43
C SER A 173 12.42 -22.79 -3.53
N ASN A 174 11.70 -21.81 -4.08
CA ASN A 174 10.78 -20.91 -3.37
C ASN A 174 11.44 -20.21 -2.17
N LYS A 175 12.69 -19.75 -2.33
CA LYS A 175 13.52 -19.16 -1.26
C LYS A 175 14.40 -18.04 -1.77
N SER A 176 14.70 -17.11 -0.85
CA SER A 176 15.80 -16.17 -1.07
C SER A 176 17.14 -16.87 -0.84
N LYS A 177 18.13 -16.55 -1.67
CA LYS A 177 19.49 -17.04 -1.63
C LYS A 177 20.48 -15.88 -1.63
N ASP A 178 21.72 -16.14 -1.23
CA ASP A 178 22.80 -15.14 -1.27
C ASP A 178 23.12 -14.77 -2.74
N ILE A 179 23.31 -13.50 -3.02
CA ILE A 179 23.63 -12.99 -4.36
C ILE A 179 24.93 -13.61 -4.92
N LYS A 180 25.85 -14.05 -4.06
CA LYS A 180 27.07 -14.73 -4.47
C LYS A 180 26.82 -16.05 -5.15
N GLU A 181 25.77 -16.78 -4.76
CA GLU A 181 25.37 -18.03 -5.44
C GLU A 181 24.95 -17.72 -6.88
N LEU A 182 24.19 -16.64 -7.08
CA LEU A 182 23.80 -16.20 -8.43
C LEU A 182 25.02 -15.80 -9.27
N ILE A 183 25.97 -15.08 -8.69
CA ILE A 183 27.22 -14.71 -9.36
C ILE A 183 27.97 -15.95 -9.84
N SER A 184 28.11 -16.96 -8.98
CA SER A 184 28.77 -18.22 -9.34
C SER A 184 28.05 -18.99 -10.46
N ILE A 185 26.71 -18.87 -10.52
CA ILE A 185 25.94 -19.45 -11.64
C ILE A 185 26.23 -18.68 -12.93
N PHE A 186 26.28 -17.33 -12.88
CA PHE A 186 26.60 -16.50 -14.04
C PHE A 186 28.02 -16.76 -14.58
N GLU A 187 28.99 -16.95 -13.69
CA GLU A 187 30.37 -17.30 -14.03
C GLU A 187 30.49 -18.66 -14.73
N SER A 188 29.62 -19.61 -14.40
CA SER A 188 29.66 -20.95 -14.98
C SER A 188 28.74 -21.14 -16.17
N ASN A 189 27.53 -20.57 -16.17
CA ASN A 189 26.48 -20.92 -17.14
C ASN A 189 25.78 -19.71 -17.78
N GLY A 190 26.08 -18.48 -17.37
CA GLY A 190 25.28 -17.32 -17.76
C GLY A 190 23.91 -17.33 -17.09
N ASN A 191 22.91 -16.65 -17.68
CA ASN A 191 21.58 -16.52 -17.07
C ASN A 191 20.45 -17.27 -17.78
N SER A 192 20.73 -18.03 -18.84
CA SER A 192 19.70 -18.68 -19.67
C SER A 192 18.80 -19.68 -18.94
N ASN A 193 19.32 -20.33 -17.90
CA ASN A 193 18.64 -21.38 -17.14
C ASN A 193 18.23 -20.94 -15.72
N ILE A 194 18.18 -19.64 -15.46
CA ILE A 194 17.84 -19.11 -14.15
C ILE A 194 16.34 -18.82 -14.07
N ASN A 195 15.65 -19.50 -13.15
CA ASN A 195 14.27 -19.21 -12.81
C ASN A 195 14.23 -18.36 -11.52
N ALA A 196 14.35 -17.04 -11.70
CA ALA A 196 14.42 -16.08 -10.62
C ALA A 196 13.34 -15.02 -10.74
N SER A 197 12.92 -14.47 -9.59
CA SER A 197 12.15 -13.24 -9.60
C SER A 197 13.05 -12.08 -10.03
N GLN A 198 12.75 -11.49 -11.18
CA GLN A 198 13.59 -10.49 -11.84
C GLN A 198 12.76 -9.41 -12.52
N SER A 199 13.42 -8.37 -13.02
CA SER A 199 12.79 -7.37 -13.89
C SER A 199 12.63 -7.90 -15.32
N ASP A 200 11.60 -7.43 -16.03
CA ASP A 200 11.11 -8.04 -17.28
C ASP A 200 12.05 -7.92 -18.50
N THR A 201 13.16 -7.22 -18.42
CA THR A 201 13.97 -6.87 -19.60
C THR A 201 15.44 -7.34 -19.54
N ILE A 202 15.69 -8.47 -18.89
CA ILE A 202 17.06 -8.98 -18.80
C ILE A 202 17.43 -9.75 -20.07
N LYS A 203 18.46 -9.24 -20.78
CA LYS A 203 19.03 -9.97 -21.92
C LYS A 203 19.69 -11.27 -21.48
N ILE A 204 19.53 -12.31 -22.29
CA ILE A 204 20.26 -13.55 -22.10
C ILE A 204 21.75 -13.31 -22.40
N PHE A 205 22.62 -13.80 -21.53
CA PHE A 205 24.07 -13.75 -21.67
C PHE A 205 24.70 -15.10 -21.25
N SER A 206 25.82 -15.41 -21.87
CA SER A 206 26.65 -16.58 -21.53
C SER A 206 27.65 -16.28 -20.40
N SER A 207 28.35 -17.31 -19.91
CA SER A 207 29.45 -17.13 -18.95
C SER A 207 30.59 -16.26 -19.52
N ASN A 208 30.92 -16.44 -20.82
CA ASN A 208 31.92 -15.62 -21.48
C ASN A 208 31.51 -14.13 -21.56
N ASP A 209 30.24 -13.86 -21.82
CA ASP A 209 29.70 -12.49 -21.81
C ASP A 209 29.79 -11.89 -20.39
N TRP A 210 29.44 -12.68 -19.36
CA TRP A 210 29.55 -12.27 -17.96
C TRP A 210 30.99 -11.89 -17.60
N ASP A 211 31.96 -12.68 -18.00
CA ASP A 211 33.39 -12.39 -17.74
C ASP A 211 33.87 -11.12 -18.43
N ALA A 212 33.35 -10.85 -19.63
CA ALA A 212 33.68 -9.66 -20.40
C ALA A 212 33.05 -8.36 -19.86
N PHE A 213 31.97 -8.44 -19.07
CA PHE A 213 31.33 -7.25 -18.49
C PHE A 213 32.25 -6.59 -17.46
N ASN A 214 32.29 -5.24 -17.50
CA ASN A 214 32.96 -4.46 -16.47
C ASN A 214 32.14 -4.48 -15.15
N TYR A 215 32.73 -3.95 -14.09
CA TYR A 215 32.11 -3.93 -12.76
C TYR A 215 30.71 -3.27 -12.74
N ASN A 216 30.58 -2.13 -13.41
CA ASN A 216 29.29 -1.40 -13.42
C ASN A 216 28.20 -2.16 -14.20
N GLU A 217 28.55 -2.81 -15.30
CA GLU A 217 27.62 -3.64 -16.07
C GLU A 217 27.15 -4.84 -15.25
N LYS A 218 28.09 -5.52 -14.55
CA LYS A 218 27.74 -6.62 -13.63
C LYS A 218 26.79 -6.17 -12.53
N GLU A 219 27.05 -5.03 -11.87
CA GLU A 219 26.18 -4.50 -10.82
C GLU A 219 24.79 -4.09 -11.37
N GLN A 220 24.72 -3.51 -12.57
CA GLN A 220 23.41 -3.21 -13.20
C GLN A 220 22.61 -4.48 -13.51
N ILE A 221 23.26 -5.56 -13.96
CA ILE A 221 22.62 -6.85 -14.16
C ILE A 221 22.13 -7.39 -12.82
N LEU A 222 22.97 -7.39 -11.78
CA LEU A 222 22.62 -7.91 -10.47
C LEU A 222 21.45 -7.15 -9.83
N LEU A 223 21.33 -5.84 -10.03
CA LEU A 223 20.19 -5.04 -9.55
C LEU A 223 18.83 -5.59 -10.05
N ASN A 224 18.82 -6.21 -11.25
CA ASN A 224 17.58 -6.81 -11.77
C ASN A 224 17.14 -8.07 -11.00
N TYR A 225 18.03 -8.69 -10.24
CA TYR A 225 17.75 -9.89 -9.44
C TYR A 225 17.66 -9.63 -7.95
N ARG A 226 18.30 -8.56 -7.46
CA ARG A 226 18.34 -8.22 -6.03
C ARG A 226 16.93 -7.99 -5.47
N LEU A 227 16.70 -8.38 -4.21
CA LEU A 227 15.43 -8.16 -3.51
C LEU A 227 15.24 -6.70 -3.08
N ALA A 228 16.31 -5.96 -2.85
CA ALA A 228 16.28 -4.50 -2.74
C ALA A 228 17.09 -3.91 -3.90
N TYR A 229 16.51 -2.98 -4.65
CA TYR A 229 17.11 -2.46 -5.89
C TYR A 229 16.68 -1.02 -6.14
N LEU A 230 17.46 -0.31 -6.94
CA LEU A 230 17.13 1.04 -7.43
C LEU A 230 16.33 0.92 -8.73
N SER A 231 15.23 1.65 -8.81
CA SER A 231 14.44 1.78 -10.04
C SER A 231 13.91 3.20 -10.22
N GLU A 232 13.67 3.58 -11.45
CA GLU A 232 12.90 4.79 -11.76
C GLU A 232 11.42 4.47 -11.68
N ILE A 233 10.74 5.10 -10.75
CA ILE A 233 9.29 4.95 -10.54
C ILE A 233 8.60 6.31 -10.62
N ASP A 234 7.34 6.30 -11.03
CA ASP A 234 6.49 7.48 -10.97
C ASP A 234 6.07 7.74 -9.52
N VAL A 235 6.45 8.90 -8.99
CA VAL A 235 6.15 9.32 -7.62
C VAL A 235 5.27 10.56 -7.62
N ASN A 236 4.53 10.74 -6.54
CA ASN A 236 3.74 11.94 -6.29
C ASN A 236 4.63 12.96 -5.56
N TRP A 237 5.26 13.84 -6.31
CA TRP A 237 6.15 14.86 -5.79
C TRP A 237 5.40 16.14 -5.43
N CYS A 238 5.51 16.60 -4.20
CA CYS A 238 5.02 17.91 -3.78
C CYS A 238 6.18 18.90 -3.65
N PRO A 239 6.36 19.86 -4.61
CA PRO A 239 7.46 20.82 -4.57
C PRO A 239 7.46 21.71 -3.33
N LYS A 240 6.28 22.06 -2.84
CA LYS A 240 6.12 22.94 -1.67
C LYS A 240 6.50 22.27 -0.37
N LEU A 241 6.19 20.98 -0.22
CA LEU A 241 6.59 20.17 0.94
C LEU A 241 7.99 19.59 0.80
N GLY A 242 8.55 19.58 -0.44
CA GLY A 242 9.88 19.06 -0.73
C GLY A 242 10.01 17.54 -0.55
N THR A 243 8.91 16.79 -0.74
CA THR A 243 8.88 15.35 -0.49
C THR A 243 7.96 14.61 -1.43
N VAL A 244 8.11 13.28 -1.47
CA VAL A 244 7.21 12.34 -2.12
C VAL A 244 6.07 12.01 -1.15
N LEU A 245 4.84 11.96 -1.67
CA LEU A 245 3.63 11.66 -0.93
C LEU A 245 3.07 10.29 -1.34
N ALA A 246 2.53 9.56 -0.36
CA ALA A 246 1.71 8.38 -0.62
C ALA A 246 0.38 8.76 -1.28
N ASN A 247 -0.27 7.81 -1.95
CA ASN A 247 -1.56 8.09 -2.59
C ASN A 247 -2.64 8.55 -1.59
N ASP A 248 -2.59 8.04 -0.36
CA ASP A 248 -3.54 8.40 0.70
C ASP A 248 -3.33 9.82 1.27
N GLU A 249 -2.18 10.46 0.96
CA GLU A 249 -1.85 11.83 1.36
C GLU A 249 -2.24 12.87 0.29
N ILE A 250 -2.99 12.45 -0.74
CA ILE A 250 -3.40 13.30 -1.86
C ILE A 250 -4.92 13.28 -1.99
N ILE A 251 -5.52 14.46 -2.07
CA ILE A 251 -6.94 14.66 -2.28
C ILE A 251 -7.11 15.66 -3.43
N ASP A 252 -7.81 15.26 -4.50
CA ASP A 252 -8.07 16.10 -5.69
C ASP A 252 -6.80 16.70 -6.32
N GLY A 253 -5.68 15.93 -6.34
CA GLY A 253 -4.39 16.38 -6.89
C GLY A 253 -3.62 17.35 -5.99
N LEU A 254 -4.08 17.57 -4.77
CA LEU A 254 -3.45 18.40 -3.75
C LEU A 254 -2.99 17.57 -2.56
N SER A 255 -1.92 18.01 -1.90
CA SER A 255 -1.49 17.39 -0.65
C SER A 255 -2.56 17.59 0.44
N GLU A 256 -2.94 16.53 1.17
CA GLU A 256 -3.83 16.60 2.34
C GLU A 256 -3.31 17.64 3.33
N ARG A 257 -1.99 17.67 3.52
CA ARG A 257 -1.32 18.64 4.37
C ARG A 257 -0.99 19.92 3.59
N GLY A 258 -1.72 20.97 3.85
CA GLY A 258 -1.48 22.32 3.33
C GLY A 258 -2.07 22.62 1.95
N GLY A 259 -2.73 21.66 1.29
CA GLY A 259 -3.44 21.88 0.02
C GLY A 259 -2.52 22.30 -1.13
N HIS A 260 -1.31 21.77 -1.20
CA HIS A 260 -0.33 22.13 -2.21
C HIS A 260 -0.40 21.21 -3.43
N GLU A 261 -0.14 21.76 -4.62
CA GLU A 261 -0.11 21.00 -5.87
C GLU A 261 0.89 19.84 -5.81
N VAL A 262 0.46 18.67 -6.29
CA VAL A 262 1.24 17.45 -6.38
C VAL A 262 1.47 17.10 -7.84
N LEU A 263 2.73 16.84 -8.19
CA LEU A 263 3.15 16.54 -9.56
C LEU A 263 3.58 15.08 -9.66
N ARG A 264 3.16 14.36 -10.68
CA ARG A 264 3.75 13.05 -11.02
C ARG A 264 5.12 13.28 -11.67
N LYS A 265 6.14 12.64 -11.12
CA LYS A 265 7.53 12.78 -11.55
C LYS A 265 8.23 11.43 -11.46
N LYS A 266 9.03 11.10 -12.47
CA LYS A 266 9.95 9.95 -12.38
C LYS A 266 11.12 10.31 -11.47
N MET A 267 11.37 9.44 -10.50
CA MET A 267 12.50 9.56 -9.57
C MET A 267 13.10 8.19 -9.30
N THR A 268 14.42 8.17 -9.18
CA THR A 268 15.10 6.95 -8.72
C THR A 268 14.82 6.74 -7.24
N GLN A 269 14.25 5.58 -6.93
CA GLN A 269 13.86 5.19 -5.57
C GLN A 269 14.38 3.80 -5.25
N TRP A 270 14.61 3.54 -3.96
CA TRP A 270 14.77 2.18 -3.49
C TRP A 270 13.44 1.44 -3.54
N SER A 271 13.48 0.28 -4.16
CA SER A 271 12.33 -0.64 -4.25
C SER A 271 12.67 -1.97 -3.60
N ILE A 272 11.66 -2.61 -3.01
CA ILE A 272 11.76 -3.97 -2.48
C ILE A 272 10.88 -4.87 -3.34
N ARG A 273 11.44 -5.98 -3.83
CA ARG A 273 10.76 -6.94 -4.73
C ARG A 273 9.79 -7.82 -3.97
N ILE A 274 8.73 -7.19 -3.43
CA ILE A 274 7.70 -7.89 -2.65
C ILE A 274 6.92 -8.90 -3.50
N SER A 275 6.77 -8.64 -4.80
CA SER A 275 6.10 -9.52 -5.76
C SER A 275 6.75 -10.92 -5.86
N ALA A 276 8.04 -11.05 -5.53
CA ALA A 276 8.73 -12.34 -5.43
C ALA A 276 8.08 -13.29 -4.40
N TYR A 277 7.37 -12.74 -3.43
CA TYR A 277 6.73 -13.47 -2.33
C TYR A 277 5.22 -13.60 -2.47
N SER A 278 4.61 -13.08 -3.54
CA SER A 278 3.15 -13.01 -3.69
C SER A 278 2.48 -14.37 -3.57
N GLU A 279 2.98 -15.38 -4.29
CA GLU A 279 2.45 -16.75 -4.24
C GLU A 279 2.62 -17.38 -2.86
N ARG A 280 3.78 -17.16 -2.23
CA ARG A 280 4.06 -17.66 -0.88
C ARG A 280 3.17 -17.01 0.17
N LEU A 281 2.93 -15.70 0.07
CA LEU A 281 2.02 -14.98 0.96
C LEU A 281 0.58 -15.47 0.80
N LEU A 282 0.14 -15.67 -0.46
CA LEU A 282 -1.19 -16.17 -0.76
C LEU A 282 -1.43 -17.58 -0.17
N ASN A 283 -0.48 -18.49 -0.41
CA ASN A 283 -0.56 -19.86 0.11
C ASN A 283 -0.50 -19.90 1.64
N GLY A 284 0.33 -19.05 2.25
CA GLY A 284 0.47 -18.96 3.72
C GLY A 284 -0.81 -18.53 4.45
N LEU A 285 -1.78 -17.92 3.77
CA LEU A 285 -3.08 -17.62 4.37
C LEU A 285 -3.87 -18.87 4.79
N ASN A 286 -3.55 -20.02 4.19
CA ASN A 286 -4.21 -21.28 4.54
C ASN A 286 -3.72 -21.85 5.88
N ASP A 287 -2.50 -21.47 6.29
CA ASP A 287 -1.82 -22.03 7.47
C ASP A 287 -2.06 -21.22 8.75
N ILE A 288 -2.76 -20.08 8.65
CA ILE A 288 -2.99 -19.18 9.79
C ILE A 288 -4.44 -19.24 10.27
N ASP A 289 -4.61 -19.14 11.59
CA ASP A 289 -5.93 -19.10 12.25
C ASP A 289 -6.46 -17.66 12.29
N TRP A 290 -6.83 -17.15 11.11
CA TRP A 290 -7.44 -15.82 10.97
C TRP A 290 -8.92 -15.94 10.55
N PRO A 291 -9.76 -14.96 10.90
CA PRO A 291 -11.14 -14.90 10.39
C PRO A 291 -11.19 -14.87 8.87
N GLU A 292 -12.10 -15.62 8.26
CA GLU A 292 -12.19 -15.73 6.79
C GLU A 292 -12.36 -14.38 6.07
N PRO A 293 -13.15 -13.41 6.56
CA PRO A 293 -13.22 -12.09 5.93
C PRO A 293 -11.87 -11.38 5.84
N LEU A 294 -10.99 -11.56 6.83
CA LEU A 294 -9.65 -10.98 6.81
C LEU A 294 -8.75 -11.68 5.77
N LYS A 295 -8.82 -13.02 5.70
CA LYS A 295 -8.09 -13.79 4.67
C LYS A 295 -8.53 -13.37 3.27
N GLU A 296 -9.83 -13.17 3.06
CA GLU A 296 -10.38 -12.74 1.78
C GLU A 296 -9.90 -11.34 1.39
N MET A 297 -9.85 -10.41 2.34
CA MET A 297 -9.26 -9.08 2.10
C MET A 297 -7.79 -9.20 1.67
N GLN A 298 -7.00 -10.09 2.28
CA GLN A 298 -5.60 -10.32 1.92
C GLN A 298 -5.46 -10.96 0.53
N ARG A 299 -6.31 -11.96 0.19
CA ARG A 299 -6.34 -12.57 -1.15
C ARG A 299 -6.64 -11.53 -2.22
N ASN A 300 -7.65 -10.71 -1.99
CA ASN A 300 -8.05 -9.64 -2.90
C ASN A 300 -6.95 -8.57 -3.05
N TRP A 301 -6.23 -8.26 -1.97
CA TRP A 301 -5.10 -7.33 -2.01
C TRP A 301 -3.91 -7.89 -2.81
N ILE A 302 -3.55 -9.16 -2.60
CA ILE A 302 -2.50 -9.84 -3.37
C ILE A 302 -2.90 -9.93 -4.83
N GLY A 303 -4.18 -10.20 -5.12
CA GLY A 303 -4.79 -10.06 -6.43
C GLY A 303 -4.24 -11.04 -7.47
N LYS A 304 -4.07 -12.33 -7.13
CA LYS A 304 -3.68 -13.33 -8.12
C LYS A 304 -4.70 -13.36 -9.26
N SER A 305 -4.23 -13.16 -10.46
CA SER A 305 -5.04 -13.16 -11.68
C SER A 305 -4.47 -14.18 -12.67
N GLU A 306 -5.33 -15.04 -13.18
CA GLU A 306 -4.98 -16.02 -14.23
C GLU A 306 -5.72 -15.65 -15.50
N GLY A 307 -5.00 -15.62 -16.60
CA GLY A 307 -5.55 -15.20 -17.89
C GLY A 307 -4.64 -15.54 -19.06
N ALA A 308 -4.95 -14.96 -20.20
CA ALA A 308 -4.20 -15.11 -21.43
C ALA A 308 -3.70 -13.76 -21.96
N MET A 309 -2.55 -13.79 -22.61
CA MET A 309 -2.05 -12.68 -23.42
C MET A 309 -2.63 -12.79 -24.83
N VAL A 310 -3.19 -11.70 -25.33
CA VAL A 310 -3.69 -11.59 -26.69
C VAL A 310 -2.99 -10.43 -27.38
N SER A 311 -2.40 -10.69 -28.55
CA SER A 311 -1.69 -9.70 -29.35
C SER A 311 -2.57 -9.19 -30.48
N PHE A 312 -2.63 -7.88 -30.64
CA PHE A 312 -3.37 -7.20 -31.71
C PHE A 312 -2.40 -6.42 -32.58
N ASP A 313 -2.38 -6.71 -33.89
CA ASP A 313 -1.67 -5.88 -34.86
C ASP A 313 -2.28 -4.48 -34.88
N VAL A 314 -1.47 -3.48 -35.16
CA VAL A 314 -1.94 -2.10 -35.33
C VAL A 314 -1.69 -1.64 -36.76
N GLU A 315 -2.71 -1.07 -37.37
CA GLU A 315 -2.64 -0.59 -38.76
C GLU A 315 -1.53 0.47 -38.93
N ASN A 316 -0.60 0.23 -39.86
CA ASN A 316 0.57 1.09 -40.14
C ASN A 316 1.54 1.28 -38.97
N PHE A 317 1.65 0.30 -38.07
CA PHE A 317 2.60 0.29 -36.99
C PHE A 317 3.26 -1.10 -36.87
N ASP A 318 4.56 -1.14 -36.66
CA ASP A 318 5.38 -2.36 -36.70
C ASP A 318 5.35 -3.20 -35.40
N LYS A 319 4.60 -2.76 -34.40
CA LYS A 319 4.49 -3.43 -33.10
C LYS A 319 3.04 -3.80 -32.80
N GLN A 320 2.89 -4.87 -32.04
CA GLN A 320 1.60 -5.34 -31.54
C GLN A 320 1.24 -4.70 -30.22
N ILE A 321 -0.05 -4.50 -29.97
CA ILE A 321 -0.57 -4.20 -28.64
C ILE A 321 -0.90 -5.52 -27.95
N GLU A 322 -0.23 -5.80 -26.86
CA GLU A 322 -0.50 -6.96 -26.01
C GLU A 322 -1.54 -6.61 -24.96
N VAL A 323 -2.52 -7.47 -24.77
CA VAL A 323 -3.58 -7.33 -23.77
C VAL A 323 -3.59 -8.57 -22.89
N PHE A 324 -3.47 -8.38 -21.59
CA PHE A 324 -3.77 -9.44 -20.63
C PHE A 324 -5.27 -9.45 -20.33
N THR A 325 -5.92 -10.60 -20.46
CA THR A 325 -7.34 -10.77 -20.13
C THR A 325 -7.59 -12.04 -19.34
N THR A 326 -8.44 -11.98 -18.34
CA THR A 326 -8.96 -13.15 -17.61
C THR A 326 -10.14 -13.80 -18.31
N ARG A 327 -10.67 -13.17 -19.36
CA ARG A 327 -11.85 -13.59 -20.11
C ARG A 327 -11.56 -13.65 -21.60
N VAL A 328 -10.55 -14.44 -21.98
CA VAL A 328 -10.21 -14.65 -23.40
C VAL A 328 -11.36 -15.28 -24.21
N ASP A 329 -12.25 -16.01 -23.54
CA ASP A 329 -13.49 -16.55 -24.10
C ASP A 329 -14.42 -15.49 -24.71
N THR A 330 -14.31 -14.24 -24.28
CA THR A 330 -15.12 -13.13 -24.78
C THR A 330 -14.53 -12.39 -25.99
N ILE A 331 -13.43 -12.88 -26.57
CA ILE A 331 -12.69 -12.21 -27.65
C ILE A 331 -13.56 -11.83 -28.85
N HIS A 332 -14.55 -12.66 -29.21
CA HIS A 332 -15.47 -12.39 -30.31
C HIS A 332 -16.37 -11.15 -30.07
N GLY A 333 -16.51 -10.71 -28.83
CA GLY A 333 -17.28 -9.52 -28.45
C GLY A 333 -16.46 -8.24 -28.43
N VAL A 334 -15.17 -8.30 -28.74
CA VAL A 334 -14.31 -7.11 -28.77
C VAL A 334 -14.81 -6.14 -29.84
N SER A 335 -15.07 -4.90 -29.43
CA SER A 335 -15.61 -3.85 -30.27
C SER A 335 -14.65 -2.70 -30.49
N PHE A 336 -13.78 -2.43 -29.51
CA PHE A 336 -12.74 -1.42 -29.58
C PHE A 336 -11.59 -1.78 -28.61
N MET A 337 -10.51 -1.04 -28.72
CA MET A 337 -9.35 -1.16 -27.82
C MET A 337 -9.23 0.13 -26.99
N THR A 338 -8.81 0.00 -25.74
CA THR A 338 -8.53 1.17 -24.90
C THR A 338 -7.14 1.06 -24.30
N LEU A 339 -6.35 2.12 -24.46
CA LEU A 339 -5.02 2.24 -23.86
C LEU A 339 -5.05 3.22 -22.69
N ALA A 340 -4.15 3.01 -21.74
CA ALA A 340 -3.85 4.00 -20.74
C ALA A 340 -3.31 5.29 -21.41
N PRO A 341 -3.66 6.49 -20.95
CA PRO A 341 -3.15 7.73 -21.54
C PRO A 341 -1.62 7.82 -21.56
N GLU A 342 -0.94 7.16 -20.63
CA GLU A 342 0.52 7.10 -20.49
C GLU A 342 1.18 5.97 -21.29
N HIS A 343 0.39 5.13 -21.95
CA HIS A 343 0.93 3.98 -22.71
C HIS A 343 1.93 4.44 -23.77
N PRO A 344 3.13 3.80 -23.88
CA PRO A 344 4.22 4.29 -24.73
C PRO A 344 3.85 4.38 -26.21
N TYR A 345 2.93 3.56 -26.70
CA TYR A 345 2.53 3.56 -28.10
C TYR A 345 1.59 4.71 -28.48
N VAL A 346 0.87 5.33 -27.52
CA VAL A 346 -0.10 6.40 -27.82
C VAL A 346 0.49 7.50 -28.69
N LYS A 347 1.71 7.97 -28.38
CA LYS A 347 2.38 9.02 -29.13
C LYS A 347 2.75 8.63 -30.56
N HIS A 348 2.93 7.33 -30.81
CA HIS A 348 3.38 6.80 -32.11
C HIS A 348 2.23 6.44 -33.03
N ILE A 349 1.09 6.01 -32.49
CA ILE A 349 -0.06 5.58 -33.26
C ILE A 349 -1.09 6.69 -33.48
N THR A 350 -1.05 7.77 -32.69
CA THR A 350 -2.00 8.88 -32.81
C THR A 350 -1.84 9.59 -34.14
N LYS A 351 -2.93 9.72 -34.89
CA LYS A 351 -2.94 10.47 -36.14
C LYS A 351 -2.88 11.97 -35.90
N ASP A 352 -2.33 12.72 -36.89
CA ASP A 352 -2.10 14.17 -36.77
C ASP A 352 -3.39 14.94 -36.42
N GLU A 353 -4.53 14.54 -37.01
CA GLU A 353 -5.85 15.14 -36.75
C GLU A 353 -6.34 14.98 -35.30
N ASN A 354 -5.86 13.98 -34.57
CA ASN A 354 -6.26 13.68 -33.18
C ASN A 354 -5.22 14.12 -32.15
N LEU A 355 -4.05 14.60 -32.63
CA LEU A 355 -2.87 14.80 -31.79
C LEU A 355 -3.11 15.81 -30.65
N ASP A 356 -3.79 16.91 -30.93
CA ASP A 356 -4.03 17.96 -29.92
C ASP A 356 -5.06 17.50 -28.89
N SER A 357 -6.10 16.79 -29.29
CA SER A 357 -7.11 16.21 -28.39
C SER A 357 -6.48 15.17 -27.45
N VAL A 358 -5.64 14.30 -28.02
CA VAL A 358 -4.91 13.26 -27.25
C VAL A 358 -3.94 13.89 -26.26
N LYS A 359 -3.14 14.88 -26.68
CA LYS A 359 -2.23 15.60 -25.78
C LYS A 359 -2.95 16.29 -24.63
N ASN A 360 -4.07 16.95 -24.93
CA ASN A 360 -4.87 17.61 -23.90
C ASN A 360 -5.45 16.60 -22.92
N TYR A 361 -5.96 15.47 -23.41
CA TYR A 361 -6.50 14.40 -22.58
C TYR A 361 -5.42 13.81 -21.65
N ILE A 362 -4.23 13.51 -22.18
CA ILE A 362 -3.10 13.03 -21.37
C ILE A 362 -2.77 14.02 -20.25
N LYS A 363 -2.74 15.33 -20.56
CA LYS A 363 -2.47 16.38 -19.57
C LYS A 363 -3.54 16.45 -18.48
N ILE A 364 -4.81 16.22 -18.80
CA ILE A 364 -5.91 16.20 -17.82
C ILE A 364 -5.82 14.93 -16.97
N SER A 365 -5.66 13.78 -17.59
CA SER A 365 -5.58 12.48 -16.91
C SER A 365 -4.37 12.36 -15.97
N SER A 366 -3.24 13.00 -16.33
CA SER A 366 -2.03 12.98 -15.50
C SER A 366 -2.18 13.71 -14.16
N LYS A 367 -3.22 14.51 -13.98
CA LYS A 367 -3.53 15.19 -12.71
C LYS A 367 -4.34 14.31 -11.75
N LYS A 368 -4.97 13.24 -12.25
CA LYS A 368 -5.75 12.29 -11.45
C LYS A 368 -4.83 11.21 -10.86
N THR A 369 -5.05 10.87 -9.59
CA THR A 369 -4.41 9.71 -8.97
C THR A 369 -5.01 8.40 -9.51
N GLU A 370 -4.29 7.28 -9.42
CA GLU A 370 -4.83 5.98 -9.82
C GLU A 370 -6.10 5.62 -9.03
N ARG A 371 -6.16 5.97 -7.75
CA ARG A 371 -7.33 5.74 -6.91
C ARG A 371 -8.55 6.53 -7.39
N GLU A 372 -8.38 7.80 -7.75
CA GLU A 372 -9.45 8.61 -8.35
C GLU A 372 -9.93 8.02 -9.67
N ARG A 373 -8.99 7.60 -10.54
CA ARG A 373 -9.30 6.94 -11.82
C ARG A 373 -10.06 5.62 -11.63
N MET A 374 -9.75 4.85 -10.59
CA MET A 374 -10.47 3.61 -10.26
C MET A 374 -11.85 3.85 -9.64
N SER A 375 -12.01 4.91 -8.84
CA SER A 375 -13.24 5.21 -8.10
C SER A 375 -14.26 6.02 -8.90
N ASP A 376 -13.81 6.74 -9.93
CA ASP A 376 -14.68 7.61 -10.75
C ASP A 376 -15.45 6.81 -11.81
N VAL A 377 -16.35 5.95 -11.34
CA VAL A 377 -17.24 5.14 -12.20
C VAL A 377 -18.33 6.00 -12.87
N LYS A 378 -18.49 7.26 -12.44
CA LYS A 378 -19.59 8.13 -12.87
C LYS A 378 -19.26 9.03 -14.07
N SER A 379 -17.97 9.35 -14.27
CA SER A 379 -17.54 10.19 -15.39
C SER A 379 -16.91 9.34 -16.49
N ILE A 380 -17.59 9.25 -17.65
CA ILE A 380 -17.05 8.54 -18.81
C ILE A 380 -16.22 9.55 -19.60
N SER A 381 -14.96 9.25 -19.80
CA SER A 381 -14.04 10.08 -20.58
C SER A 381 -13.10 9.24 -21.45
N GLY A 382 -12.75 9.76 -22.60
CA GLY A 382 -11.81 9.11 -23.53
C GLY A 382 -11.64 9.93 -24.80
N VAL A 383 -10.59 9.63 -25.55
CA VAL A 383 -10.30 10.26 -26.83
C VAL A 383 -9.88 9.20 -27.85
N PHE A 384 -10.41 9.28 -29.05
CA PHE A 384 -10.01 8.44 -30.16
C PHE A 384 -8.64 8.84 -30.68
N THR A 385 -7.76 7.87 -30.89
CA THR A 385 -6.38 8.12 -31.39
C THR A 385 -6.32 8.29 -32.90
N GLY A 386 -7.39 7.95 -33.63
CA GLY A 386 -7.39 7.85 -35.12
C GLY A 386 -6.81 6.55 -35.64
N ALA A 387 -6.23 5.70 -34.79
CA ALA A 387 -5.64 4.43 -35.16
C ALA A 387 -6.59 3.25 -34.94
N TYR A 388 -6.28 2.14 -35.64
CA TYR A 388 -7.05 0.91 -35.55
C TYR A 388 -6.15 -0.28 -35.22
N ALA A 389 -6.62 -1.14 -34.36
CA ALA A 389 -6.09 -2.47 -34.15
C ALA A 389 -6.80 -3.48 -35.06
N ILE A 390 -6.14 -4.58 -35.36
CA ILE A 390 -6.69 -5.67 -36.15
C ILE A 390 -7.05 -6.82 -35.21
N HIS A 391 -8.31 -7.21 -35.26
CA HIS A 391 -8.81 -8.34 -34.49
C HIS A 391 -8.15 -9.65 -34.93
N PRO A 392 -7.49 -10.41 -34.01
CA PRO A 392 -6.63 -11.52 -34.42
C PRO A 392 -7.36 -12.72 -35.05
N LEU A 393 -8.68 -12.86 -34.88
CA LEU A 393 -9.44 -14.00 -35.35
C LEU A 393 -10.26 -13.71 -36.63
N ASN A 394 -10.74 -12.47 -36.79
CA ASN A 394 -11.64 -12.15 -37.91
C ASN A 394 -11.15 -10.99 -38.78
N ASN A 395 -9.98 -10.42 -38.48
CA ASN A 395 -9.36 -9.30 -39.19
C ASN A 395 -10.19 -8.00 -39.23
N GLU A 396 -11.19 -7.85 -38.39
CA GLU A 396 -11.93 -6.59 -38.28
C GLU A 396 -11.06 -5.48 -37.68
N LYS A 397 -11.30 -4.26 -38.15
CA LYS A 397 -10.66 -3.06 -37.58
C LYS A 397 -11.37 -2.63 -36.29
N LEU A 398 -10.62 -2.46 -35.26
CA LEU A 398 -11.06 -2.02 -33.92
C LEU A 398 -10.48 -0.64 -33.64
N GLU A 399 -11.31 0.33 -33.32
CA GLU A 399 -10.85 1.67 -32.92
C GLU A 399 -9.99 1.61 -31.70
N ILE A 400 -8.87 2.38 -31.68
CA ILE A 400 -7.99 2.50 -30.52
C ILE A 400 -8.26 3.84 -29.83
N TRP A 401 -8.78 3.76 -28.62
CA TRP A 401 -9.08 4.89 -27.76
C TRP A 401 -8.06 5.00 -26.62
N ILE A 402 -7.95 6.16 -26.00
CA ILE A 402 -7.31 6.33 -24.69
C ILE A 402 -8.37 6.70 -23.67
N SER A 403 -8.25 6.13 -22.47
CA SER A 403 -9.16 6.48 -21.35
C SER A 403 -8.47 6.30 -20.01
N ASP A 404 -8.84 7.14 -19.08
CA ASP A 404 -8.26 7.18 -17.74
C ASP A 404 -8.71 6.02 -16.82
N TYR A 405 -9.72 5.23 -17.22
CA TYR A 405 -10.09 4.01 -16.50
C TYR A 405 -9.09 2.85 -16.74
N VAL A 406 -8.25 2.94 -17.77
CA VAL A 406 -7.16 1.98 -18.02
C VAL A 406 -5.89 2.50 -17.35
N LEU A 407 -5.27 1.67 -16.52
CA LEU A 407 -4.07 2.02 -15.76
C LEU A 407 -2.83 1.44 -16.41
N ALA A 408 -1.80 2.26 -16.59
CA ALA A 408 -0.52 1.82 -17.19
C ALA A 408 0.24 0.80 -16.34
N GLY A 409 0.03 0.82 -15.03
CA GLY A 409 0.66 -0.11 -14.06
C GLY A 409 -0.12 -1.41 -13.86
N TYR A 410 -1.25 -1.62 -14.54
CA TYR A 410 -2.06 -2.84 -14.44
C TYR A 410 -2.08 -3.60 -15.78
N GLY A 411 -1.59 -4.84 -15.75
CA GLY A 411 -1.40 -5.63 -16.97
C GLY A 411 -0.41 -4.96 -17.93
N THR A 412 -0.82 -4.83 -19.17
CA THR A 412 -0.02 -4.19 -20.24
C THR A 412 -0.33 -2.71 -20.43
N GLY A 413 -1.25 -2.13 -19.65
CA GLY A 413 -1.77 -0.79 -19.91
C GLY A 413 -2.70 -0.71 -21.13
N ALA A 414 -3.20 -1.85 -21.61
CA ALA A 414 -4.13 -1.97 -22.73
C ALA A 414 -5.27 -2.92 -22.36
N VAL A 415 -6.47 -2.64 -22.86
CA VAL A 415 -7.67 -3.44 -22.66
C VAL A 415 -8.35 -3.69 -24.00
N MET A 416 -8.74 -4.94 -24.24
CA MET A 416 -9.73 -5.27 -25.29
C MET A 416 -11.12 -5.05 -24.71
N ALA A 417 -11.88 -4.11 -25.25
CA ALA A 417 -13.18 -3.75 -24.71
C ALA A 417 -14.28 -4.66 -25.22
N VAL A 418 -15.05 -5.24 -24.29
CA VAL A 418 -16.16 -6.18 -24.57
C VAL A 418 -17.46 -5.62 -23.97
N PRO A 419 -18.14 -4.70 -24.65
CA PRO A 419 -19.33 -4.01 -24.12
C PRO A 419 -20.50 -4.90 -23.72
N CYS A 420 -20.63 -6.08 -24.31
CA CYS A 420 -21.71 -6.98 -23.92
C CYS A 420 -21.40 -7.81 -22.66
N GLY A 421 -20.14 -7.86 -22.21
CA GLY A 421 -19.66 -8.60 -21.04
C GLY A 421 -19.14 -7.77 -19.88
N ASP A 422 -18.85 -6.48 -20.11
CA ASP A 422 -18.32 -5.57 -19.10
C ASP A 422 -19.12 -4.26 -19.03
N GLN A 423 -19.52 -3.86 -17.83
CA GLN A 423 -20.37 -2.68 -17.63
C GLN A 423 -19.65 -1.35 -17.93
N ARG A 424 -18.33 -1.26 -17.71
CA ARG A 424 -17.55 -0.03 -18.01
C ARG A 424 -17.42 0.12 -19.51
N ASP A 425 -17.07 -0.97 -20.20
CA ASP A 425 -16.97 -1.00 -21.66
C ASP A 425 -18.32 -0.70 -22.31
N TYR A 426 -19.42 -1.21 -21.74
CA TYR A 426 -20.77 -0.91 -22.21
C TYR A 426 -21.11 0.58 -22.07
N ASN A 427 -20.82 1.16 -20.91
CA ASN A 427 -21.08 2.57 -20.67
C ASN A 427 -20.24 3.46 -21.60
N PHE A 428 -18.97 3.09 -21.80
CA PHE A 428 -18.07 3.77 -22.74
C PHE A 428 -18.59 3.67 -24.20
N ALA A 429 -18.92 2.46 -24.63
CA ALA A 429 -19.47 2.23 -25.95
C ALA A 429 -20.76 3.04 -26.21
N LYS A 430 -21.67 3.08 -25.24
CA LYS A 430 -22.90 3.87 -25.33
C LYS A 430 -22.64 5.37 -25.40
N PHE A 431 -21.68 5.87 -24.61
CA PHE A 431 -21.35 7.30 -24.57
C PHE A 431 -20.73 7.79 -25.88
N PHE A 432 -19.83 6.99 -26.45
CA PHE A 432 -19.14 7.32 -27.72
C PHE A 432 -19.79 6.71 -28.98
N ASN A 433 -20.97 6.10 -28.83
CA ASN A 433 -21.71 5.45 -29.90
C ASN A 433 -20.92 4.38 -30.65
N LEU A 434 -20.16 3.56 -29.90
CA LEU A 434 -19.38 2.43 -30.42
C LEU A 434 -20.24 1.15 -30.51
N PRO A 435 -19.85 0.17 -31.36
CA PRO A 435 -20.58 -1.08 -31.49
C PRO A 435 -20.66 -1.90 -30.22
N VAL A 436 -21.78 -2.57 -29.97
CA VAL A 436 -21.96 -3.58 -28.92
C VAL A 436 -22.26 -4.90 -29.64
N LYS A 437 -21.29 -5.81 -29.64
CA LYS A 437 -21.42 -7.13 -30.28
C LYS A 437 -21.94 -8.14 -29.26
N ASN A 438 -22.99 -8.87 -29.62
CA ASN A 438 -23.52 -9.94 -28.78
C ASN A 438 -22.65 -11.20 -28.90
N ILE A 439 -22.32 -11.80 -27.78
CA ILE A 439 -21.52 -13.04 -27.68
C ILE A 439 -22.24 -14.13 -26.88
N PHE A 440 -23.49 -13.90 -26.48
CA PHE A 440 -24.33 -14.87 -25.78
C PHE A 440 -25.49 -15.36 -26.68
#